data_61cce5838cb798562f7acb6346deb1a2
#
_entry.id   61cce5838cb798562f7acb6346deb1a2
#
_cell.length_a   1.000
_cell.length_b   1.000
_cell.length_c   1.000
_cell.angle_alpha   90.00
_cell.angle_beta   90.00
_cell.angle_gamma   90.00
#
_symmetry.space_group_name_H-M   'P 1'
#
loop_
_entity.id
_entity.type
_entity.pdbx_description
1 polymer ?
#
loop_
_entity_poly.entity_id
_entity_poly.type
_entity_poly.pdbx_seq_one_letter_code
_entity_poly.pdbx_strand_id
1 'polypeptide(L)'
;MDGQGQFAGKVAVVTGGTQGLGEAIARLLVERGASGVVVTGRNRERGEAVAASLGQEGGAKALFVPAELADLGQVRAVVARCDEAFGRVDCLVNAAAITDRGTILDTSPELFDQMFAVNVRAPFFLMQDAVRVMLRERIEGAIVNILSMSSHGGQSFLTAYSASKTALGAITKNVAFSLLPNRIRVNALNIGWMDTPGEHAIQKRAHDAPADWIRDAEAGRPFGRLLKPDEVARAAAFLLSAESGLMTGSLVDFDQTVNGCGDSPAMPRAALG
;
A
#
# COMPACT_ATOMS: atom_id res chain seq x y z
N MET A 1 21.12 13.65 0.21
CA MET A 1 20.80 13.45 -1.23
C MET A 1 19.29 13.33 -1.32
N ASP A 2 18.67 14.22 -2.07
CA ASP A 2 17.20 14.44 -2.05
C ASP A 2 16.40 13.38 -2.85
N GLY A 3 17.01 12.25 -3.23
CA GLY A 3 16.38 11.18 -4.00
C GLY A 3 15.99 11.55 -5.45
N GLN A 4 16.36 12.74 -5.92
CA GLN A 4 16.09 13.16 -7.30
C GLN A 4 16.75 12.19 -8.29
N GLY A 5 15.95 11.72 -9.26
CA GLY A 5 16.42 10.75 -10.24
C GLY A 5 16.46 9.29 -9.76
N GLN A 6 16.07 8.99 -8.52
CA GLN A 6 16.04 7.62 -7.96
C GLN A 6 15.19 6.66 -8.79
N PHE A 7 14.13 7.17 -9.45
CA PHE A 7 13.24 6.40 -10.33
C PHE A 7 13.36 6.82 -11.81
N ALA A 8 14.46 7.46 -12.20
CA ALA A 8 14.66 7.90 -13.59
C ALA A 8 14.47 6.73 -14.57
N GLY A 9 13.62 6.94 -15.58
CA GLY A 9 13.31 5.95 -16.60
C GLY A 9 12.41 4.80 -16.14
N LYS A 10 11.95 4.77 -14.88
CA LYS A 10 11.09 3.71 -14.34
C LYS A 10 9.61 4.03 -14.52
N VAL A 11 8.82 2.97 -14.63
CA VAL A 11 7.36 3.00 -14.71
C VAL A 11 6.77 2.27 -13.51
N ALA A 12 5.85 2.93 -12.82
CA ALA A 12 5.22 2.40 -11.63
C ALA A 12 3.70 2.19 -11.81
N VAL A 13 3.18 1.12 -11.20
CA VAL A 13 1.74 0.89 -11.03
C VAL A 13 1.42 1.00 -9.53
N VAL A 14 0.47 1.87 -9.17
CA VAL A 14 0.05 2.10 -7.79
C VAL A 14 -1.45 1.91 -7.65
N THR A 15 -1.86 0.85 -6.95
CA THR A 15 -3.28 0.65 -6.64
C THR A 15 -3.73 1.51 -5.47
N GLY A 16 -5.00 1.95 -5.49
CA GLY A 16 -5.48 2.93 -4.50
C GLY A 16 -4.81 4.30 -4.63
N GLY A 17 -4.21 4.60 -5.79
CA GLY A 17 -3.42 5.80 -6.05
C GLY A 17 -4.24 7.09 -6.24
N THR A 18 -5.53 7.08 -5.93
CA THR A 18 -6.41 8.24 -6.13
C THR A 18 -6.68 9.03 -4.85
N GLN A 19 -6.11 8.61 -3.71
CA GLN A 19 -6.18 9.31 -2.42
C GLN A 19 -5.21 8.70 -1.40
N GLY A 20 -4.95 9.43 -0.31
CA GLY A 20 -4.25 8.94 0.88
C GLY A 20 -2.86 8.38 0.55
N LEU A 21 -2.54 7.19 1.10
CA LEU A 21 -1.20 6.61 0.95
C LEU A 21 -0.82 6.33 -0.51
N GLY A 22 -1.73 5.72 -1.28
CA GLY A 22 -1.43 5.38 -2.67
C GLY A 22 -1.13 6.63 -3.51
N GLU A 23 -1.88 7.71 -3.31
CA GLU A 23 -1.61 8.99 -3.96
C GLU A 23 -0.26 9.58 -3.52
N ALA A 24 0.02 9.59 -2.20
CA ALA A 24 1.30 10.09 -1.68
C ALA A 24 2.49 9.29 -2.25
N ILE A 25 2.37 7.96 -2.38
CA ILE A 25 3.41 7.15 -3.02
C ILE A 25 3.55 7.54 -4.50
N ALA A 26 2.46 7.64 -5.25
CA ALA A 26 2.53 7.98 -6.68
C ALA A 26 3.20 9.35 -6.91
N ARG A 27 2.85 10.37 -6.11
CA ARG A 27 3.47 11.70 -6.15
C ARG A 27 4.96 11.64 -5.86
N LEU A 28 5.36 10.94 -4.80
CA LEU A 28 6.76 10.81 -4.42
C LEU A 28 7.59 10.10 -5.50
N LEU A 29 7.04 9.07 -6.16
CA LEU A 29 7.72 8.40 -7.26
C LEU A 29 7.95 9.34 -8.46
N VAL A 30 6.95 10.17 -8.80
CA VAL A 30 7.06 11.19 -9.85
C VAL A 30 8.07 12.27 -9.46
N GLU A 31 7.99 12.80 -8.25
CA GLU A 31 8.96 13.78 -7.70
C GLU A 31 10.40 13.25 -7.76
N ARG A 32 10.58 11.94 -7.54
CA ARG A 32 11.88 11.27 -7.61
C ARG A 32 12.26 10.75 -9.00
N GLY A 33 11.56 11.22 -10.04
CA GLY A 33 11.97 11.06 -11.44
C GLY A 33 11.36 9.88 -12.18
N ALA A 34 10.28 9.24 -11.67
CA ALA A 34 9.58 8.22 -12.44
C ALA A 34 9.11 8.78 -13.79
N SER A 35 9.37 8.07 -14.88
CA SER A 35 9.00 8.50 -16.23
C SER A 35 7.54 8.18 -16.58
N GLY A 36 6.96 7.20 -15.89
CA GLY A 36 5.57 6.82 -16.04
C GLY A 36 4.95 6.34 -14.74
N VAL A 37 3.68 6.68 -14.52
CA VAL A 37 2.91 6.18 -13.38
C VAL A 37 1.49 5.84 -13.79
N VAL A 38 1.03 4.66 -13.39
CA VAL A 38 -0.38 4.25 -13.49
C VAL A 38 -0.97 4.26 -12.10
N VAL A 39 -2.01 5.04 -11.90
CA VAL A 39 -2.81 5.01 -10.67
C VAL A 39 -4.17 4.37 -10.95
N THR A 40 -4.69 3.59 -10.00
CA THR A 40 -6.00 2.97 -10.14
C THR A 40 -6.88 3.18 -8.90
N GLY A 41 -8.16 3.19 -9.12
CA GLY A 41 -9.19 3.34 -8.10
C GLY A 41 -10.59 3.34 -8.73
N ARG A 42 -11.63 3.44 -7.91
CA ARG A 42 -13.03 3.37 -8.35
C ARG A 42 -13.60 4.72 -8.80
N ASN A 43 -13.17 5.79 -8.18
CA ASN A 43 -13.68 7.13 -8.47
C ASN A 43 -12.94 7.72 -9.68
N ARG A 44 -13.65 7.80 -10.81
CA ARG A 44 -13.09 8.27 -12.09
C ARG A 44 -12.66 9.73 -12.03
N GLU A 45 -13.50 10.61 -11.54
CA GLU A 45 -13.22 12.06 -11.47
C GLU A 45 -11.94 12.33 -10.66
N ARG A 46 -11.84 11.75 -9.45
CA ARG A 46 -10.66 11.88 -8.61
C ARG A 46 -9.43 11.26 -9.26
N GLY A 47 -9.57 10.10 -9.88
CA GLY A 47 -8.47 9.41 -10.54
C GLY A 47 -7.91 10.20 -11.72
N GLU A 48 -8.77 10.76 -12.55
CA GLU A 48 -8.38 11.62 -13.67
C GLU A 48 -7.71 12.91 -13.19
N ALA A 49 -8.24 13.53 -12.11
CA ALA A 49 -7.64 14.72 -11.51
C ALA A 49 -6.23 14.44 -10.94
N VAL A 50 -6.04 13.31 -10.24
CA VAL A 50 -4.72 12.92 -9.72
C VAL A 50 -3.75 12.64 -10.87
N ALA A 51 -4.15 11.89 -11.89
CA ALA A 51 -3.27 11.62 -13.03
C ALA A 51 -2.87 12.92 -13.77
N ALA A 52 -3.80 13.85 -13.95
CA ALA A 52 -3.51 15.15 -14.55
C ALA A 52 -2.49 15.96 -13.72
N SER A 53 -2.66 16.02 -12.40
CA SER A 53 -1.73 16.69 -11.48
C SER A 53 -0.33 16.07 -11.52
N LEU A 54 -0.23 14.74 -11.46
CA LEU A 54 1.04 14.01 -11.55
C LEU A 54 1.79 14.31 -12.86
N GLY A 55 1.06 14.41 -13.97
CA GLY A 55 1.65 14.74 -15.27
C GLY A 55 2.21 16.16 -15.33
N GLN A 56 1.64 17.11 -14.59
CA GLN A 56 2.09 18.49 -14.54
C GLN A 56 3.31 18.70 -13.61
N GLU A 57 3.32 18.02 -12.46
CA GLU A 57 4.30 18.26 -11.40
C GLU A 57 5.70 17.74 -11.72
N GLY A 58 5.84 16.62 -12.43
CA GLY A 58 7.14 15.96 -12.61
C GLY A 58 7.52 15.63 -14.05
N GLY A 59 6.71 16.02 -15.04
CA GLY A 59 6.94 15.65 -16.44
C GLY A 59 6.77 14.14 -16.73
N ALA A 60 6.27 13.38 -15.76
CA ALA A 60 5.97 11.98 -15.94
C ALA A 60 4.70 11.79 -16.78
N LYS A 61 4.66 10.76 -17.62
CA LYS A 61 3.39 10.35 -18.24
C LYS A 61 2.53 9.63 -17.19
N ALA A 62 1.46 10.27 -16.74
CA ALA A 62 0.56 9.68 -15.75
C ALA A 62 -0.71 9.16 -16.42
N LEU A 63 -1.20 8.00 -15.99
CA LEU A 63 -2.41 7.35 -16.50
C LEU A 63 -3.29 6.91 -15.34
N PHE A 64 -4.58 7.25 -15.40
CA PHE A 64 -5.57 6.67 -14.52
C PHE A 64 -6.27 5.49 -15.22
N VAL A 65 -6.33 4.35 -14.54
CA VAL A 65 -7.07 3.17 -14.96
C VAL A 65 -8.16 2.88 -13.93
N PRO A 66 -9.43 3.11 -14.23
CA PRO A 66 -10.51 2.77 -13.32
C PRO A 66 -10.58 1.26 -13.12
N ALA A 67 -10.66 0.82 -11.86
CA ALA A 67 -10.80 -0.60 -11.57
C ALA A 67 -11.54 -0.84 -10.24
N GLU A 68 -12.51 -1.77 -10.29
CA GLU A 68 -13.06 -2.44 -9.13
C GLU A 68 -12.22 -3.70 -8.86
N LEU A 69 -11.45 -3.68 -7.79
CA LEU A 69 -10.48 -4.75 -7.52
C LEU A 69 -11.11 -6.08 -7.08
N ALA A 70 -12.41 -6.10 -6.81
CA ALA A 70 -13.14 -7.36 -6.65
C ALA A 70 -13.40 -8.07 -8.00
N ASP A 71 -13.31 -7.35 -9.11
CA ASP A 71 -13.45 -7.88 -10.48
C ASP A 71 -12.07 -8.23 -11.07
N LEU A 72 -11.83 -9.52 -11.29
CA LEU A 72 -10.54 -10.00 -11.81
C LEU A 72 -10.24 -9.49 -13.21
N GLY A 73 -11.23 -9.28 -14.07
CA GLY A 73 -11.04 -8.72 -15.41
C GLY A 73 -10.49 -7.30 -15.34
N GLN A 74 -11.05 -6.47 -14.46
CA GLN A 74 -10.58 -5.11 -14.24
C GLN A 74 -9.20 -5.08 -13.56
N VAL A 75 -8.92 -6.00 -12.63
CA VAL A 75 -7.59 -6.16 -12.03
C VAL A 75 -6.52 -6.39 -13.11
N ARG A 76 -6.76 -7.34 -14.03
CA ARG A 76 -5.83 -7.62 -15.13
C ARG A 76 -5.68 -6.47 -16.10
N ALA A 77 -6.76 -5.73 -16.34
CA ALA A 77 -6.73 -4.55 -17.20
C ALA A 77 -5.76 -3.47 -16.70
N VAL A 78 -5.51 -3.36 -15.39
CA VAL A 78 -4.59 -2.35 -14.84
C VAL A 78 -3.18 -2.51 -15.40
N VAL A 79 -2.63 -3.72 -15.32
CA VAL A 79 -1.27 -3.99 -15.82
C VAL A 79 -1.25 -4.01 -17.34
N ALA A 80 -2.29 -4.55 -17.99
CA ALA A 80 -2.39 -4.54 -19.46
C ALA A 80 -2.37 -3.09 -20.00
N ARG A 81 -3.09 -2.16 -19.39
CA ARG A 81 -3.07 -0.75 -19.78
C ARG A 81 -1.74 -0.07 -19.51
N CYS A 82 -1.04 -0.46 -18.44
CA CYS A 82 0.33 0.00 -18.21
C CYS A 82 1.28 -0.50 -19.31
N ASP A 83 1.21 -1.77 -19.64
CA ASP A 83 2.02 -2.38 -20.68
C ASP A 83 1.76 -1.74 -22.06
N GLU A 84 0.50 -1.54 -22.41
CA GLU A 84 0.08 -0.88 -23.65
C GLU A 84 0.62 0.56 -23.76
N ALA A 85 0.61 1.32 -22.64
CA ALA A 85 0.99 2.71 -22.62
C ALA A 85 2.51 2.95 -22.54
N PHE A 86 3.26 2.04 -21.91
CA PHE A 86 4.67 2.21 -21.56
C PHE A 86 5.57 1.06 -22.00
N GLY A 87 5.05 -0.11 -22.37
CA GLY A 87 5.80 -1.31 -22.72
C GLY A 87 6.57 -1.96 -21.56
N ARG A 88 6.39 -1.48 -20.33
CA ARG A 88 7.15 -1.93 -19.16
C ARG A 88 6.44 -1.69 -17.83
N VAL A 89 6.85 -2.43 -16.82
CA VAL A 89 6.54 -2.20 -15.41
C VAL A 89 7.82 -2.41 -14.60
N ASP A 90 8.27 -1.40 -13.87
CA ASP A 90 9.46 -1.49 -13.01
C ASP A 90 9.07 -1.62 -11.54
N CYS A 91 8.00 -0.95 -11.14
CA CYS A 91 7.53 -0.91 -9.76
C CYS A 91 6.03 -1.24 -9.69
N LEU A 92 5.64 -2.05 -8.71
CA LEU A 92 4.23 -2.27 -8.38
C LEU A 92 4.02 -1.97 -6.90
N VAL A 93 3.00 -1.16 -6.60
CA VAL A 93 2.55 -0.91 -5.21
C VAL A 93 1.10 -1.34 -5.06
N ASN A 94 0.87 -2.35 -4.25
CA ASN A 94 -0.46 -2.78 -3.84
C ASN A 94 -0.87 -2.03 -2.57
N ALA A 95 -1.43 -0.81 -2.74
CA ALA A 95 -1.87 0.04 -1.62
C ALA A 95 -3.39 0.07 -1.45
N ALA A 96 -4.16 -0.39 -2.43
CA ALA A 96 -5.60 -0.48 -2.30
C ALA A 96 -6.01 -1.55 -1.28
N ALA A 97 -6.99 -1.22 -0.46
CA ALA A 97 -7.60 -2.17 0.47
C ALA A 97 -9.01 -1.73 0.85
N ILE A 98 -9.82 -2.66 1.30
CA ILE A 98 -11.01 -2.38 2.11
C ILE A 98 -10.74 -2.77 3.56
N THR A 99 -11.29 -1.99 4.48
CA THR A 99 -11.07 -2.12 5.94
C THR A 99 -12.40 -2.14 6.67
N ASP A 100 -13.45 -2.64 6.03
CA ASP A 100 -14.77 -2.72 6.62
C ASP A 100 -14.74 -3.57 7.90
N ARG A 101 -15.55 -3.19 8.87
CA ARG A 101 -15.56 -3.76 10.21
C ARG A 101 -16.50 -4.97 10.25
N GLY A 102 -16.10 -5.98 11.01
CA GLY A 102 -16.90 -7.14 11.31
C GLY A 102 -16.21 -8.00 12.35
N THR A 103 -17.00 -8.49 13.31
CA THR A 103 -16.55 -9.42 14.35
C THR A 103 -16.74 -10.87 13.88
N ILE A 104 -16.34 -11.85 14.72
CA ILE A 104 -16.62 -13.27 14.47
C ILE A 104 -18.13 -13.58 14.44
N LEU A 105 -18.96 -12.70 15.02
CA LEU A 105 -20.40 -12.92 15.13
C LEU A 105 -21.21 -12.30 13.98
N ASP A 106 -20.70 -11.24 13.34
CA ASP A 106 -21.46 -10.40 12.41
C ASP A 106 -20.80 -10.18 11.05
N THR A 107 -19.60 -10.72 10.81
CA THR A 107 -19.00 -10.69 9.48
C THR A 107 -19.82 -11.56 8.52
N SER A 108 -20.45 -10.94 7.51
CA SER A 108 -21.19 -11.69 6.51
C SER A 108 -20.25 -12.42 5.52
N PRO A 109 -20.71 -13.52 4.89
CA PRO A 109 -19.95 -14.20 3.84
C PRO A 109 -19.54 -13.25 2.71
N GLU A 110 -20.43 -12.35 2.29
CA GLU A 110 -20.20 -11.40 1.21
C GLU A 110 -19.09 -10.40 1.58
N LEU A 111 -19.08 -9.89 2.81
CA LEU A 111 -18.02 -9.01 3.31
C LEU A 111 -16.68 -9.77 3.36
N PHE A 112 -16.69 -11.00 3.86
CA PHE A 112 -15.49 -11.85 3.91
C PHE A 112 -14.92 -12.08 2.50
N ASP A 113 -15.77 -12.50 1.55
CA ASP A 113 -15.36 -12.78 0.17
C ASP A 113 -14.86 -11.51 -0.53
N GLN A 114 -15.53 -10.37 -0.35
CA GLN A 114 -15.09 -9.08 -0.88
C GLN A 114 -13.74 -8.66 -0.29
N MET A 115 -13.54 -8.85 1.01
CA MET A 115 -12.28 -8.55 1.70
C MET A 115 -11.11 -9.34 1.08
N PHE A 116 -11.29 -10.63 0.89
CA PHE A 116 -10.27 -11.47 0.27
C PHE A 116 -10.11 -11.20 -1.23
N ALA A 117 -11.19 -10.88 -1.94
CA ALA A 117 -11.11 -10.49 -3.33
C ALA A 117 -10.23 -9.24 -3.54
N VAL A 118 -10.44 -8.21 -2.73
CA VAL A 118 -9.72 -6.92 -2.86
C VAL A 118 -8.32 -6.98 -2.23
N ASN A 119 -8.21 -7.50 -1.00
CA ASN A 119 -6.97 -7.41 -0.22
C ASN A 119 -5.97 -8.54 -0.52
N VAL A 120 -6.39 -9.63 -1.13
CA VAL A 120 -5.56 -10.83 -1.36
C VAL A 120 -5.50 -11.19 -2.83
N ARG A 121 -6.67 -11.51 -3.43
CA ARG A 121 -6.75 -11.98 -4.81
C ARG A 121 -6.26 -10.93 -5.80
N ALA A 122 -6.70 -9.68 -5.67
CA ALA A 122 -6.28 -8.62 -6.57
C ALA A 122 -4.76 -8.38 -6.53
N PRO A 123 -4.10 -8.17 -5.38
CA PRO A 123 -2.64 -8.07 -5.30
C PRO A 123 -1.91 -9.26 -5.91
N PHE A 124 -2.41 -10.48 -5.68
CA PHE A 124 -1.79 -11.68 -6.27
C PHE A 124 -1.76 -11.63 -7.80
N PHE A 125 -2.88 -11.30 -8.43
CA PHE A 125 -2.95 -11.27 -9.90
C PHE A 125 -2.28 -10.01 -10.50
N LEU A 126 -2.27 -8.90 -9.80
CA LEU A 126 -1.46 -7.73 -10.18
C LEU A 126 0.03 -8.06 -10.16
N MET A 127 0.52 -8.75 -9.13
CA MET A 127 1.90 -9.22 -9.07
C MET A 127 2.18 -10.20 -10.21
N GLN A 128 1.28 -11.17 -10.46
CA GLN A 128 1.45 -12.15 -11.54
C GLN A 128 1.62 -11.46 -12.91
N ASP A 129 0.76 -10.51 -13.23
CA ASP A 129 0.78 -9.85 -14.52
C ASP A 129 1.95 -8.85 -14.62
N ALA A 130 2.28 -8.11 -13.56
CA ALA A 130 3.45 -7.24 -13.51
C ALA A 130 4.76 -8.05 -13.68
N VAL A 131 4.88 -9.17 -12.98
CA VAL A 131 6.05 -10.06 -13.10
C VAL A 131 6.20 -10.61 -14.51
N ARG A 132 5.11 -10.96 -15.21
CA ARG A 132 5.18 -11.37 -16.61
C ARG A 132 5.79 -10.30 -17.51
N VAL A 133 5.41 -9.04 -17.32
CA VAL A 133 6.00 -7.89 -18.03
C VAL A 133 7.47 -7.72 -17.64
N MET A 134 7.79 -7.74 -16.34
CA MET A 134 9.18 -7.63 -15.85
C MET A 134 10.09 -8.71 -16.46
N LEU A 135 9.62 -9.97 -16.50
CA LEU A 135 10.40 -11.09 -17.09
C LEU A 135 10.58 -10.93 -18.60
N ARG A 136 9.53 -10.56 -19.33
CA ARG A 136 9.60 -10.31 -20.77
C ARG A 136 10.61 -9.23 -21.12
N GLU A 137 10.60 -8.13 -20.36
CA GLU A 137 11.49 -6.98 -20.60
C GLU A 137 12.83 -7.09 -19.87
N ARG A 138 13.09 -8.20 -19.15
CA ARG A 138 14.30 -8.43 -18.35
C ARG A 138 14.55 -7.33 -17.32
N ILE A 139 13.50 -6.88 -16.65
CA ILE A 139 13.54 -5.84 -15.64
C ILE A 139 13.74 -6.48 -14.25
N GLU A 140 14.77 -6.07 -13.54
CA GLU A 140 14.98 -6.36 -12.13
C GLU A 140 14.07 -5.44 -11.28
N GLY A 141 12.77 -5.77 -11.28
CA GLY A 141 11.72 -4.92 -10.71
C GLY A 141 11.63 -4.96 -9.20
N ALA A 142 10.75 -4.12 -8.66
CA ALA A 142 10.45 -4.10 -7.22
C ALA A 142 8.94 -3.98 -6.95
N ILE A 143 8.45 -4.75 -5.99
CA ILE A 143 7.05 -4.79 -5.59
C ILE A 143 6.94 -4.50 -4.10
N VAL A 144 5.99 -3.63 -3.72
CA VAL A 144 5.67 -3.35 -2.33
C VAL A 144 4.19 -3.59 -2.07
N ASN A 145 3.90 -4.46 -1.11
CA ASN A 145 2.55 -4.72 -0.62
C ASN A 145 2.31 -3.95 0.67
N ILE A 146 1.21 -3.19 0.73
CA ILE A 146 0.82 -2.49 1.96
C ILE A 146 -0.05 -3.42 2.80
N LEU A 147 0.53 -3.85 3.90
CA LEU A 147 -0.12 -4.65 4.95
C LEU A 147 -0.63 -3.74 6.08
N SER A 148 -0.73 -4.28 7.26
CA SER A 148 -1.17 -3.57 8.47
C SER A 148 -0.54 -4.21 9.70
N MET A 149 -0.33 -3.45 10.75
CA MET A 149 -0.01 -4.00 12.08
C MET A 149 -1.09 -4.97 12.56
N SER A 150 -2.33 -4.84 12.07
CA SER A 150 -3.40 -5.82 12.32
C SER A 150 -3.11 -7.21 11.72
N SER A 151 -2.12 -7.37 10.85
CA SER A 151 -1.67 -8.69 10.36
C SER A 151 -1.05 -9.56 11.45
N HIS A 152 -0.58 -8.97 12.54
CA HIS A 152 -0.09 -9.68 13.72
C HIS A 152 -1.21 -10.13 14.66
N GLY A 153 -2.47 -9.80 14.35
CA GLY A 153 -3.63 -9.95 15.20
C GLY A 153 -4.02 -8.63 15.86
N GLY A 154 -5.11 -8.60 16.59
CA GLY A 154 -5.45 -7.40 17.33
C GLY A 154 -6.93 -7.17 17.53
N GLN A 155 -7.51 -6.20 16.85
CA GLN A 155 -8.87 -5.73 17.13
C GLN A 155 -9.92 -6.77 16.73
N SER A 156 -10.82 -7.10 17.66
CA SER A 156 -11.88 -8.10 17.49
C SER A 156 -12.84 -7.81 16.34
N PHE A 157 -12.99 -6.53 15.97
CA PHE A 157 -13.85 -6.08 14.87
C PHE A 157 -13.11 -6.00 13.52
N LEU A 158 -11.89 -6.52 13.42
CA LEU A 158 -11.07 -6.58 12.20
C LEU A 158 -10.64 -8.00 11.83
N THR A 159 -11.36 -9.03 12.27
CA THR A 159 -10.91 -10.43 12.10
C THR A 159 -10.64 -10.78 10.64
N ALA A 160 -11.61 -10.56 9.74
CA ALA A 160 -11.43 -10.85 8.30
C ALA A 160 -10.35 -9.97 7.65
N TYR A 161 -10.27 -8.69 8.04
CA TYR A 161 -9.23 -7.78 7.58
C TYR A 161 -7.82 -8.25 7.99
N SER A 162 -7.64 -8.56 9.27
CA SER A 162 -6.37 -9.08 9.80
C SER A 162 -5.93 -10.34 9.07
N ALA A 163 -6.86 -11.30 8.90
CA ALA A 163 -6.59 -12.52 8.15
C ALA A 163 -6.18 -12.24 6.70
N SER A 164 -6.84 -11.30 6.02
CA SER A 164 -6.50 -10.92 4.64
C SER A 164 -5.10 -10.29 4.54
N LYS A 165 -4.70 -9.45 5.49
CA LYS A 165 -3.37 -8.84 5.52
C LYS A 165 -2.27 -9.85 5.88
N THR A 166 -2.55 -10.79 6.79
CA THR A 166 -1.64 -11.90 7.09
C THR A 166 -1.44 -12.80 5.86
N ALA A 167 -2.53 -13.12 5.13
CA ALA A 167 -2.45 -13.90 3.90
C ALA A 167 -1.58 -13.21 2.83
N LEU A 168 -1.73 -11.90 2.63
CA LEU A 168 -0.89 -11.15 1.70
C LEU A 168 0.59 -11.11 2.15
N GLY A 169 0.85 -11.12 3.46
CA GLY A 169 2.19 -11.25 4.02
C GLY A 169 2.85 -12.58 3.66
N ALA A 170 2.12 -13.70 3.79
CA ALA A 170 2.60 -15.00 3.37
C ALA A 170 2.86 -15.07 1.84
N ILE A 171 1.95 -14.51 1.04
CA ILE A 171 2.11 -14.39 -0.42
C ILE A 171 3.36 -13.58 -0.76
N THR A 172 3.61 -12.46 -0.06
CA THR A 172 4.81 -11.63 -0.25
C THR A 172 6.08 -12.46 -0.15
N LYS A 173 6.23 -13.25 0.92
CA LYS A 173 7.41 -14.10 1.15
C LYS A 173 7.56 -15.17 0.07
N ASN A 174 6.48 -15.85 -0.28
CA ASN A 174 6.52 -16.93 -1.27
C ASN A 174 6.84 -16.39 -2.69
N VAL A 175 6.25 -15.27 -3.07
CA VAL A 175 6.52 -14.64 -4.37
C VAL A 175 7.96 -14.12 -4.40
N ALA A 176 8.43 -13.48 -3.33
CA ALA A 176 9.82 -13.03 -3.21
C ALA A 176 10.81 -14.18 -3.42
N PHE A 177 10.58 -15.30 -2.72
CA PHE A 177 11.42 -16.49 -2.84
C PHE A 177 11.44 -17.05 -4.26
N SER A 178 10.30 -17.13 -4.92
CA SER A 178 10.20 -17.67 -6.29
C SER A 178 10.89 -16.81 -7.35
N LEU A 179 11.09 -15.51 -7.07
CA LEU A 179 11.65 -14.53 -8.00
C LEU A 179 13.13 -14.20 -7.76
N LEU A 180 13.79 -14.86 -6.80
CA LEU A 180 15.21 -14.67 -6.53
C LEU A 180 16.10 -14.82 -7.77
N PRO A 181 15.92 -15.83 -8.64
CA PRO A 181 16.74 -15.98 -9.85
C PRO A 181 16.59 -14.81 -10.83
N ASN A 182 15.46 -14.09 -10.76
CA ASN A 182 15.13 -12.98 -11.64
C ASN A 182 15.50 -11.62 -11.06
N ARG A 183 16.02 -11.58 -9.81
CA ARG A 183 16.37 -10.38 -9.06
C ARG A 183 15.20 -9.39 -8.91
N ILE A 184 13.96 -9.88 -8.98
CA ILE A 184 12.77 -9.11 -8.70
C ILE A 184 12.52 -9.17 -7.20
N ARG A 185 12.47 -8.01 -6.55
CA ARG A 185 12.30 -7.90 -5.10
C ARG A 185 10.84 -7.68 -4.74
N VAL A 186 10.36 -8.37 -3.72
CA VAL A 186 8.99 -8.24 -3.22
C VAL A 186 9.03 -8.07 -1.71
N ASN A 187 8.60 -6.93 -1.22
CA ASN A 187 8.58 -6.60 0.20
C ASN A 187 7.21 -6.08 0.63
N ALA A 188 7.00 -5.94 1.92
CA ALA A 188 5.78 -5.37 2.45
C ALA A 188 6.04 -4.44 3.64
N LEU A 189 5.10 -3.51 3.85
CA LEU A 189 5.03 -2.63 5.01
C LEU A 189 3.79 -2.97 5.84
N ASN A 190 3.97 -3.40 7.09
CA ASN A 190 2.92 -3.47 8.09
C ASN A 190 2.73 -2.06 8.68
N ILE A 191 1.77 -1.32 8.14
CA ILE A 191 1.56 0.07 8.57
C ILE A 191 0.66 0.13 9.81
N GLY A 192 0.97 1.07 10.69
CA GLY A 192 0.13 1.44 11.82
C GLY A 192 -1.06 2.30 11.45
N TRP A 193 -1.71 2.87 12.45
CA TRP A 193 -2.89 3.71 12.26
C TRP A 193 -2.51 5.05 11.62
N MET A 194 -3.12 5.35 10.48
CA MET A 194 -2.74 6.45 9.62
C MET A 194 -3.88 7.45 9.43
N ASP A 195 -3.55 8.73 9.48
CA ASP A 195 -4.44 9.83 9.15
C ASP A 195 -4.64 9.92 7.63
N THR A 196 -5.79 9.45 7.15
CA THR A 196 -6.13 9.45 5.73
C THR A 196 -7.62 9.76 5.51
N PRO A 197 -8.00 10.30 4.33
CA PRO A 197 -9.42 10.49 4.00
C PRO A 197 -10.24 9.21 4.09
N GLY A 198 -9.64 8.05 3.75
CA GLY A 198 -10.30 6.74 3.86
C GLY A 198 -10.57 6.36 5.31
N GLU A 199 -9.62 6.62 6.21
CA GLU A 199 -9.82 6.34 7.64
C GLU A 199 -10.85 7.29 8.25
N HIS A 200 -10.85 8.58 7.91
CA HIS A 200 -11.91 9.49 8.35
C HIS A 200 -13.30 9.00 7.94
N ALA A 201 -13.44 8.52 6.72
CA ALA A 201 -14.71 7.99 6.23
C ALA A 201 -15.16 6.73 7.00
N ILE A 202 -14.21 5.83 7.32
CA ILE A 202 -14.53 4.59 8.05
C ILE A 202 -14.84 4.87 9.51
N GLN A 203 -14.11 5.79 10.17
CA GLN A 203 -14.36 6.20 11.54
C GLN A 203 -15.77 6.79 11.70
N LYS A 204 -16.17 7.64 10.77
CA LYS A 204 -17.53 8.19 10.75
C LYS A 204 -18.59 7.10 10.52
N ARG A 205 -18.38 6.22 9.54
CA ARG A 205 -19.39 5.22 9.13
C ARG A 205 -19.54 4.08 10.12
N ALA A 206 -18.43 3.55 10.64
CA ALA A 206 -18.41 2.32 11.42
C ALA A 206 -18.38 2.57 12.94
N HIS A 207 -17.92 3.74 13.38
CA HIS A 207 -17.77 4.06 14.80
C HIS A 207 -18.55 5.30 15.22
N ASP A 208 -19.32 5.93 14.31
CA ASP A 208 -20.03 7.19 14.55
C ASP A 208 -19.12 8.25 15.21
N ALA A 209 -17.85 8.26 14.81
CA ALA A 209 -16.84 9.08 15.43
C ALA A 209 -17.10 10.57 15.18
N PRO A 210 -16.89 11.44 16.18
CA PRO A 210 -17.06 12.89 16.05
C PRO A 210 -16.04 13.48 15.05
N ALA A 211 -16.28 14.71 14.60
CA ALA A 211 -15.43 15.36 13.61
C ALA A 211 -13.96 15.53 14.09
N ASP A 212 -13.75 15.63 15.40
CA ASP A 212 -12.45 15.80 16.05
C ASP A 212 -11.86 14.49 16.62
N TRP A 213 -12.37 13.33 16.20
CA TRP A 213 -11.94 12.00 16.65
C TRP A 213 -10.42 11.80 16.61
N ILE A 214 -9.75 12.46 15.68
CA ILE A 214 -8.31 12.33 15.49
C ILE A 214 -7.53 12.80 16.71
N ARG A 215 -7.98 13.86 17.38
CA ARG A 215 -7.34 14.39 18.59
C ARG A 215 -7.30 13.32 19.71
N ASP A 216 -8.42 12.63 19.91
CA ASP A 216 -8.52 11.61 20.95
C ASP A 216 -7.73 10.33 20.56
N ALA A 217 -7.74 10.00 19.26
CA ALA A 217 -6.91 8.93 18.71
C ALA A 217 -5.41 9.22 18.89
N GLU A 218 -4.98 10.43 18.63
CA GLU A 218 -3.58 10.86 18.75
C GLU A 218 -3.11 10.93 20.21
N ALA A 219 -3.95 11.39 21.12
CA ALA A 219 -3.64 11.46 22.55
C ALA A 219 -3.27 10.11 23.17
N GLY A 220 -3.81 9.01 22.61
CA GLY A 220 -3.51 7.65 23.03
C GLY A 220 -2.28 7.04 22.36
N ARG A 221 -1.54 7.77 21.51
CA ARG A 221 -0.38 7.23 20.80
C ARG A 221 0.94 7.58 21.49
N PRO A 222 1.94 6.68 21.45
CA PRO A 222 3.25 6.93 22.06
C PRO A 222 3.93 8.23 21.58
N PHE A 223 3.82 8.56 20.29
CA PHE A 223 4.38 9.78 19.69
C PHE A 223 3.37 10.95 19.62
N GLY A 224 2.19 10.82 20.25
CA GLY A 224 1.17 11.87 20.27
C GLY A 224 0.54 12.20 18.91
N ARG A 225 0.66 11.31 17.91
CA ARG A 225 0.10 11.52 16.57
C ARG A 225 -0.13 10.21 15.81
N LEU A 226 -0.96 10.27 14.80
CA LEU A 226 -1.10 9.19 13.83
C LEU A 226 0.02 9.26 12.76
N LEU A 227 0.24 8.16 12.04
CA LEU A 227 1.11 8.13 10.87
C LEU A 227 0.58 9.06 9.79
N LYS A 228 1.49 9.67 9.03
CA LYS A 228 1.12 10.47 7.85
C LYS A 228 1.48 9.69 6.56
N PRO A 229 0.68 9.83 5.49
CA PRO A 229 0.93 9.16 4.22
C PRO A 229 2.34 9.36 3.68
N ASP A 230 2.89 10.57 3.79
CA ASP A 230 4.22 10.91 3.26
C ASP A 230 5.36 10.15 3.97
N GLU A 231 5.19 9.81 5.25
CA GLU A 231 6.19 9.03 6.00
C GLU A 231 6.27 7.61 5.44
N VAL A 232 5.11 6.99 5.22
CA VAL A 232 5.02 5.63 4.67
C VAL A 232 5.40 5.62 3.19
N ALA A 233 5.08 6.69 2.45
CA ALA A 233 5.47 6.84 1.05
C ALA A 233 7.01 6.82 0.90
N ARG A 234 7.76 7.46 1.80
CA ARG A 234 9.23 7.40 1.82
C ARG A 234 9.75 5.98 2.08
N ALA A 235 9.14 5.24 2.99
CA ALA A 235 9.51 3.85 3.25
C ALA A 235 9.19 2.94 2.04
N ALA A 236 8.05 3.14 1.40
CA ALA A 236 7.70 2.42 0.17
C ALA A 236 8.69 2.74 -0.96
N ALA A 237 9.04 4.01 -1.17
CA ALA A 237 10.03 4.42 -2.16
C ALA A 237 11.41 3.82 -1.88
N PHE A 238 11.86 3.77 -0.61
CA PHE A 238 13.09 3.07 -0.23
C PHE A 238 13.05 1.60 -0.66
N LEU A 239 11.99 0.87 -0.33
CA LEU A 239 11.86 -0.56 -0.69
C LEU A 239 11.78 -0.79 -2.21
N LEU A 240 11.23 0.16 -2.97
CA LEU A 240 11.14 0.09 -4.44
C LEU A 240 12.46 0.44 -5.13
N SER A 241 13.31 1.20 -4.49
CA SER A 241 14.56 1.71 -5.06
C SER A 241 15.74 0.76 -4.90
N ALA A 242 16.85 1.08 -5.54
CA ALA A 242 18.12 0.38 -5.39
C ALA A 242 18.75 0.58 -4.00
N GLU A 243 18.32 1.57 -3.21
CA GLU A 243 18.84 1.85 -1.87
C GLU A 243 18.54 0.71 -0.88
N SER A 244 17.43 -0.02 -1.08
CA SER A 244 17.11 -1.18 -0.27
C SER A 244 17.97 -2.43 -0.58
N GLY A 245 18.86 -2.33 -1.56
CA GLY A 245 19.83 -3.37 -1.89
C GLY A 245 19.19 -4.73 -2.14
N LEU A 246 19.60 -5.73 -1.38
CA LEU A 246 19.12 -7.11 -1.52
C LEU A 246 17.86 -7.42 -0.71
N MET A 247 17.21 -6.43 -0.09
CA MET A 247 16.00 -6.68 0.70
C MET A 247 14.88 -7.25 -0.19
N THR A 248 14.49 -8.49 0.11
CA THR A 248 13.34 -9.16 -0.51
C THR A 248 12.71 -10.12 0.49
N GLY A 249 11.39 -10.33 0.41
CA GLY A 249 10.64 -11.16 1.36
C GLY A 249 10.47 -10.55 2.75
N SER A 250 10.87 -9.29 2.95
CA SER A 250 10.78 -8.60 4.23
C SER A 250 9.37 -8.07 4.46
N LEU A 251 8.86 -8.29 5.69
CA LEU A 251 7.65 -7.65 6.20
C LEU A 251 8.11 -6.67 7.27
N VAL A 252 8.11 -5.38 6.94
CA VAL A 252 8.67 -4.33 7.78
C VAL A 252 7.54 -3.67 8.57
N ASP A 253 7.62 -3.71 9.89
CA ASP A 253 6.68 -2.99 10.75
C ASP A 253 7.00 -1.48 10.70
N PHE A 254 6.01 -0.70 10.30
CA PHE A 254 6.08 0.76 10.21
C PHE A 254 5.01 1.37 11.11
N ASP A 255 5.28 1.40 12.39
CA ASP A 255 4.39 1.88 13.43
C ASP A 255 5.19 2.40 14.64
N GLN A 256 4.50 3.05 15.54
CA GLN A 256 5.01 3.51 16.83
C GLN A 256 4.78 2.50 17.96
N THR A 257 4.23 1.32 17.65
CA THR A 257 4.11 0.19 18.57
C THR A 257 5.11 -0.89 18.19
N VAL A 258 5.54 -1.69 19.17
CA VAL A 258 6.47 -2.79 18.96
C VAL A 258 5.70 -4.10 19.14
N ASN A 259 5.54 -4.85 18.05
CA ASN A 259 4.82 -6.11 18.11
C ASN A 259 5.49 -7.11 19.07
N GLY A 260 4.69 -7.77 19.90
CA GLY A 260 5.15 -8.70 20.92
C GLY A 260 5.67 -8.07 22.20
N CYS A 261 5.79 -6.73 22.27
CA CYS A 261 6.04 -6.00 23.51
C CYS A 261 4.71 -5.50 24.06
N GLY A 262 4.32 -5.99 25.23
CA GLY A 262 3.13 -5.54 25.92
C GLY A 262 3.42 -4.41 26.90
N ASP A 263 2.43 -3.61 27.22
CA ASP A 263 2.53 -2.60 28.26
C ASP A 263 2.80 -3.28 29.61
N SER A 264 3.97 -3.01 30.17
CA SER A 264 4.19 -3.21 31.59
C SER A 264 3.78 -1.91 32.29
N PRO A 265 2.76 -1.92 33.15
CA PRO A 265 2.36 -0.73 33.88
C PRO A 265 3.46 -0.16 34.82
N ALA A 266 4.57 -0.83 34.92
CA ALA A 266 5.70 -0.49 35.80
C ALA A 266 6.93 0.10 35.09
N MET A 267 6.85 0.43 33.81
CA MET A 267 7.98 1.12 33.16
C MET A 267 8.11 2.54 33.72
N PRO A 268 9.24 2.88 34.36
CA PRO A 268 9.46 4.25 34.77
C PRO A 268 9.52 5.12 33.51
N ARG A 269 8.67 6.13 33.42
CA ARG A 269 8.84 7.20 32.43
C ARG A 269 10.10 7.97 32.83
N ALA A 270 11.26 7.52 32.36
CA ALA A 270 12.43 8.37 32.35
C ALA A 270 12.13 9.52 31.40
N ALA A 271 11.91 10.72 31.93
CA ALA A 271 11.94 11.90 31.13
C ALA A 271 13.32 11.96 30.46
N LEU A 272 13.34 11.87 29.14
CA LEU A 272 14.48 12.33 28.39
C LEU A 272 14.50 13.85 28.56
N GLY A 273 15.41 14.33 29.40
CA GLY A 273 15.64 15.75 29.63
C GLY A 273 16.21 16.43 28.40
#